data_7ecc880336a9e5648fa525ad00d4ec16
#
_entry.id   7ecc880336a9e5648fa525ad00d4ec16
#
_cell.length_a   1.000
_cell.length_b   1.000
_cell.length_c   1.000
_cell.angle_alpha   90.00
_cell.angle_beta   90.00
_cell.angle_gamma   90.00
#
_symmetry.space_group_name_H-M   'P 1'
#
loop_
_entity.id
_entity.type
_entity.pdbx_description
1 polymer ?
#
loop_
_entity_poly.entity_id
_entity_poly.type
_entity_poly.pdbx_seq_one_letter_code
_entity_poly.pdbx_strand_id
1 'polypeptide(L)'
;MALQIGDTAPDFEAETTEGRIGFHDWIGDSWAVLFSHPKDFTPVCTTELGYMAKIKPEFERRQVKIIGLSVDSTGDHEGWASDIEETQGAAPNYPIIGDADFSVSKLYGMLPADTSGEAKGRTPADNQTVRNVFAIGPDKKVKLILVYPMTTGRNFDEVLRVIDSLQLTAKNKVSTPVNWQQGEDVIIAGSVSDEEAKKLFGDWQAPKPYIRIVPQPH
;
A
#
# COMPACT_ATOMS: atom_id res chain seq x y z
N MET A 1 -12.13 -0.87 -16.54
CA MET A 1 -12.82 -1.10 -15.25
C MET A 1 -11.85 -0.71 -14.15
N ALA A 2 -12.32 -0.09 -13.07
CA ALA A 2 -11.47 0.18 -11.93
C ALA A 2 -11.11 -1.15 -11.20
N LEU A 3 -9.89 -1.24 -10.68
CA LEU A 3 -9.46 -2.38 -9.86
C LEU A 3 -10.30 -2.49 -8.59
N GLN A 4 -10.58 -3.73 -8.19
CA GLN A 4 -11.34 -4.06 -6.99
C GLN A 4 -10.52 -4.94 -6.05
N ILE A 5 -10.90 -4.96 -4.77
CA ILE A 5 -10.33 -5.92 -3.81
C ILE A 5 -10.66 -7.35 -4.29
N GLY A 6 -9.62 -8.19 -4.35
CA GLY A 6 -9.69 -9.57 -4.87
C GLY A 6 -9.28 -9.72 -6.34
N ASP A 7 -9.22 -8.65 -7.11
CA ASP A 7 -8.65 -8.69 -8.46
C ASP A 7 -7.16 -9.07 -8.42
N THR A 8 -6.69 -9.69 -9.47
CA THR A 8 -5.25 -9.84 -9.67
C THR A 8 -4.67 -8.47 -10.00
N ALA A 9 -3.73 -8.00 -9.20
CA ALA A 9 -2.98 -6.78 -9.47
C ALA A 9 -2.32 -6.90 -10.85
N PRO A 10 -2.54 -5.96 -11.77
CA PRO A 10 -1.93 -6.04 -13.10
C PRO A 10 -0.40 -6.11 -13.00
N ASP A 11 0.21 -6.99 -13.80
CA ASP A 11 1.65 -7.02 -13.96
C ASP A 11 2.12 -5.94 -14.94
N PHE A 12 3.33 -5.45 -14.76
CA PHE A 12 3.95 -4.46 -15.63
C PHE A 12 5.47 -4.49 -15.52
N GLU A 13 6.15 -3.95 -16.53
CA GLU A 13 7.56 -3.58 -16.44
C GLU A 13 7.68 -2.07 -16.33
N ALA A 14 8.58 -1.59 -15.50
CA ALA A 14 8.81 -0.15 -15.31
C ALA A 14 10.26 0.18 -14.96
N GLU A 15 10.70 1.37 -15.36
CA GLU A 15 11.95 1.97 -14.90
C GLU A 15 11.73 2.58 -13.51
N THR A 16 12.66 2.34 -12.62
CA THR A 16 12.64 2.89 -11.25
C THR A 16 13.99 3.53 -10.91
N THR A 17 14.04 4.24 -9.80
CA THR A 17 15.30 4.76 -9.23
C THR A 17 16.31 3.66 -8.86
N GLU A 18 15.89 2.40 -8.80
CA GLU A 18 16.76 1.25 -8.51
C GLU A 18 16.92 0.34 -9.75
N GLY A 19 16.60 0.84 -10.96
CA GLY A 19 16.66 0.10 -12.21
C GLY A 19 15.31 -0.47 -12.65
N ARG A 20 15.32 -1.21 -13.77
CA ARG A 20 14.11 -1.79 -14.36
C ARG A 20 13.63 -2.99 -13.58
N ILE A 21 12.33 -3.07 -13.37
CA ILE A 21 11.67 -4.19 -12.69
C ILE A 21 10.52 -4.77 -13.53
N GLY A 22 10.27 -6.08 -13.37
CA GLY A 22 8.97 -6.72 -13.63
C GLY A 22 8.23 -6.81 -12.30
N PHE A 23 7.04 -6.25 -12.19
CA PHE A 23 6.40 -6.00 -10.90
C PHE A 23 6.08 -7.29 -10.13
N HIS A 24 5.50 -8.30 -10.79
CA HIS A 24 5.19 -9.57 -10.12
C HIS A 24 6.46 -10.33 -9.72
N ASP A 25 7.50 -10.31 -10.55
CA ASP A 25 8.79 -10.91 -10.21
C ASP A 25 9.46 -10.16 -9.06
N TRP A 26 9.38 -8.82 -9.06
CA TRP A 26 9.89 -8.00 -7.99
C TRP A 26 9.18 -8.27 -6.66
N ILE A 27 7.85 -8.42 -6.65
CA ILE A 27 7.09 -8.82 -5.45
C ILE A 27 7.58 -10.18 -4.94
N GLY A 28 7.73 -11.17 -5.83
CA GLY A 28 8.03 -12.56 -5.43
C GLY A 28 6.95 -13.10 -4.49
N ASP A 29 7.34 -13.74 -3.41
CA ASP A 29 6.44 -14.30 -2.39
C ASP A 29 6.15 -13.32 -1.23
N SER A 30 6.52 -12.04 -1.39
CA SER A 30 6.28 -11.01 -0.39
C SER A 30 4.92 -10.34 -0.56
N TRP A 31 4.50 -9.61 0.45
CA TRP A 31 3.50 -8.56 0.29
C TRP A 31 4.13 -7.34 -0.38
N ALA A 32 3.30 -6.50 -1.00
CA ALA A 32 3.75 -5.24 -1.57
C ALA A 32 2.78 -4.10 -1.28
N VAL A 33 3.33 -2.88 -1.15
CA VAL A 33 2.57 -1.63 -1.14
C VAL A 33 3.06 -0.79 -2.31
N LEU A 34 2.20 -0.62 -3.31
CA LEU A 34 2.37 0.31 -4.41
C LEU A 34 1.61 1.59 -4.08
N PHE A 35 2.30 2.73 -4.05
CA PHE A 35 1.67 4.00 -3.74
C PHE A 35 2.09 5.09 -4.72
N SER A 36 1.14 5.95 -5.12
CA SER A 36 1.43 7.08 -6.00
C SER A 36 1.50 8.39 -5.24
N HIS A 37 2.29 9.33 -5.75
CA HIS A 37 2.29 10.73 -5.32
C HIS A 37 2.10 11.66 -6.51
N PRO A 38 1.45 12.82 -6.34
CA PRO A 38 1.06 13.69 -7.44
C PRO A 38 2.23 14.21 -8.27
N LYS A 39 3.27 14.76 -7.60
CA LYS A 39 4.37 15.44 -8.30
C LYS A 39 5.59 15.60 -7.41
N ASP A 40 6.77 15.48 -8.01
CA ASP A 40 8.05 15.78 -7.37
C ASP A 40 8.19 17.26 -7.03
N PHE A 41 9.09 17.60 -6.14
CA PHE A 41 9.36 18.95 -5.66
C PHE A 41 8.12 19.69 -5.14
N THR A 42 7.23 18.95 -4.43
CA THR A 42 6.03 19.52 -3.81
C THR A 42 5.98 19.24 -2.30
N PRO A 43 5.42 20.16 -1.48
CA PRO A 43 5.54 20.07 -0.02
C PRO A 43 4.97 18.81 0.59
N VAL A 44 3.73 18.44 0.25
CA VAL A 44 3.08 17.27 0.84
C VAL A 44 3.78 15.98 0.43
N CYS A 45 4.17 15.86 -0.85
CA CYS A 45 4.87 14.67 -1.33
C CYS A 45 6.25 14.52 -0.65
N THR A 46 6.97 15.63 -0.42
CA THR A 46 8.22 15.63 0.34
C THR A 46 8.02 15.00 1.72
N THR A 47 6.99 15.42 2.45
CA THR A 47 6.70 14.87 3.79
C THR A 47 6.35 13.39 3.74
N GLU A 48 5.58 12.95 2.75
CA GLU A 48 5.18 11.55 2.60
C GLU A 48 6.36 10.63 2.26
N LEU A 49 7.19 11.02 1.28
CA LEU A 49 8.29 10.17 0.84
C LEU A 49 9.37 10.04 1.92
N GLY A 50 9.68 11.13 2.61
CA GLY A 50 10.60 11.09 3.75
C GLY A 50 10.06 10.27 4.92
N TYR A 51 8.75 10.36 5.22
CA TYR A 51 8.14 9.53 6.25
C TYR A 51 8.19 8.05 5.88
N MET A 52 7.85 7.69 4.64
CA MET A 52 7.94 6.31 4.14
C MET A 52 9.36 5.76 4.25
N ALA A 53 10.39 6.57 3.97
CA ALA A 53 11.77 6.17 4.12
C ALA A 53 12.12 5.83 5.60
N LYS A 54 11.63 6.62 6.55
CA LYS A 54 11.83 6.38 7.98
C LYS A 54 11.16 5.11 8.48
N ILE A 55 9.95 4.82 7.99
CA ILE A 55 9.18 3.65 8.44
C ILE A 55 9.37 2.42 7.56
N LYS A 56 10.23 2.46 6.53
CA LYS A 56 10.55 1.29 5.70
C LYS A 56 10.91 0.05 6.54
N PRO A 57 11.73 0.14 7.62
CA PRO A 57 12.02 -1.03 8.45
C PRO A 57 10.78 -1.69 9.05
N GLU A 58 9.69 -0.92 9.27
CA GLU A 58 8.42 -1.46 9.75
C GLU A 58 7.74 -2.35 8.70
N PHE A 59 7.82 -1.95 7.42
CA PHE A 59 7.35 -2.78 6.31
C PHE A 59 8.23 -4.02 6.12
N GLU A 60 9.54 -3.87 6.18
CA GLU A 60 10.50 -4.97 6.04
C GLU A 60 10.29 -6.07 7.10
N ARG A 61 10.07 -5.69 8.37
CA ARG A 61 9.76 -6.64 9.44
C ARG A 61 8.49 -7.47 9.17
N ARG A 62 7.58 -6.93 8.39
CA ARG A 62 6.33 -7.56 7.95
C ARG A 62 6.47 -8.30 6.61
N GLN A 63 7.68 -8.37 6.06
CA GLN A 63 7.92 -8.91 4.72
C GLN A 63 7.08 -8.21 3.64
N VAL A 64 6.97 -6.90 3.74
CA VAL A 64 6.27 -6.03 2.78
C VAL A 64 7.27 -5.19 2.03
N LYS A 65 7.29 -5.30 0.72
CA LYS A 65 8.04 -4.41 -0.18
C LYS A 65 7.24 -3.16 -0.46
N ILE A 66 7.90 -2.01 -0.51
CA ILE A 66 7.26 -0.73 -0.83
C ILE A 66 7.83 -0.16 -2.11
N ILE A 67 6.98 0.42 -2.94
CA ILE A 67 7.36 1.05 -4.20
C ILE A 67 6.49 2.28 -4.44
N GLY A 68 7.16 3.41 -4.71
CA GLY A 68 6.51 4.66 -5.08
C GLY A 68 6.26 4.76 -6.58
N LEU A 69 5.38 5.68 -6.98
CA LEU A 69 5.13 6.02 -8.37
C LEU A 69 4.72 7.48 -8.50
N SER A 70 5.26 8.18 -9.47
CA SER A 70 4.64 9.36 -10.04
C SER A 70 4.87 9.41 -11.56
N VAL A 71 4.28 10.40 -12.18
CA VAL A 71 4.42 10.64 -13.62
C VAL A 71 5.64 11.51 -13.96
N ASP A 72 6.46 11.85 -12.95
CA ASP A 72 7.78 12.46 -13.12
C ASP A 72 8.78 11.41 -13.62
N SER A 73 9.95 11.85 -14.07
CA SER A 73 11.00 10.93 -14.52
C SER A 73 11.79 10.35 -13.33
N THR A 74 12.46 9.22 -13.53
CA THR A 74 13.39 8.69 -12.53
C THR A 74 14.51 9.67 -12.20
N GLY A 75 14.98 10.46 -13.19
CA GLY A 75 15.99 11.51 -12.96
C GLY A 75 15.48 12.65 -12.07
N ASP A 76 14.18 13.01 -12.16
CA ASP A 76 13.58 13.99 -11.25
C ASP A 76 13.53 13.42 -9.82
N HIS A 77 13.13 12.16 -9.64
CA HIS A 77 13.11 11.48 -8.32
C HIS A 77 14.50 11.46 -7.68
N GLU A 78 15.54 11.10 -8.45
CA GLU A 78 16.92 11.09 -7.98
C GLU A 78 17.40 12.50 -7.58
N GLY A 79 17.11 13.50 -8.41
CA GLY A 79 17.45 14.89 -8.14
C GLY A 79 16.77 15.46 -6.89
N TRP A 80 15.57 14.95 -6.56
CA TRP A 80 14.79 15.40 -5.42
C TRP A 80 15.15 14.73 -4.09
N ALA A 81 15.84 13.60 -4.13
CA ALA A 81 16.17 12.80 -2.94
C ALA A 81 16.94 13.61 -1.87
N SER A 82 17.84 14.51 -2.27
CA SER A 82 18.61 15.37 -1.35
C SER A 82 17.72 16.37 -0.61
N ASP A 83 16.73 16.98 -1.28
CA ASP A 83 15.81 17.93 -0.65
C ASP A 83 14.90 17.22 0.38
N ILE A 84 14.49 15.98 0.06
CA ILE A 84 13.73 15.14 0.99
C ILE A 84 14.58 14.81 2.22
N GLU A 85 15.84 14.42 2.03
CA GLU A 85 16.76 14.13 3.13
C GLU A 85 17.00 15.36 4.01
N GLU A 86 17.29 16.52 3.41
CA GLU A 86 17.52 17.77 4.13
C GLU A 86 16.32 18.17 4.98
N THR A 87 15.11 18.06 4.44
CA THR A 87 13.88 18.54 5.09
C THR A 87 13.24 17.52 6.00
N GLN A 88 13.34 16.23 5.69
CA GLN A 88 12.69 15.15 6.42
C GLN A 88 13.67 14.27 7.23
N GLY A 89 14.98 14.41 7.01
CA GLY A 89 16.01 13.64 7.70
C GLY A 89 16.15 12.19 7.23
N ALA A 90 15.59 11.85 6.06
CA ALA A 90 15.76 10.57 5.39
C ALA A 90 15.47 10.72 3.89
N ALA A 91 16.40 10.29 3.04
CA ALA A 91 16.14 10.15 1.61
C ALA A 91 15.28 8.92 1.31
N PRO A 92 14.51 8.90 0.21
CA PRO A 92 13.87 7.68 -0.27
C PRO A 92 14.89 6.55 -0.41
N ASN A 93 14.59 5.42 0.18
CA ASN A 93 15.46 4.22 0.23
C ASN A 93 14.72 2.98 -0.29
N TYR A 94 13.80 3.20 -1.20
CA TYR A 94 12.95 2.24 -1.89
C TYR A 94 12.76 2.69 -3.35
N PRO A 95 12.44 1.76 -4.28
CA PRO A 95 12.27 2.12 -5.68
C PRO A 95 11.09 3.07 -5.88
N ILE A 96 11.26 4.03 -6.79
CA ILE A 96 10.21 4.94 -7.24
C ILE A 96 10.11 4.83 -8.77
N ILE A 97 8.93 4.51 -9.26
CA ILE A 97 8.63 4.37 -10.69
C ILE A 97 8.49 5.75 -11.32
N GLY A 98 9.23 6.00 -12.40
CA GLY A 98 9.02 7.14 -13.28
C GLY A 98 8.05 6.79 -14.40
N ASP A 99 6.74 7.07 -14.20
CA ASP A 99 5.67 6.68 -15.14
C ASP A 99 5.33 7.81 -16.13
N ALA A 100 6.33 8.32 -16.83
CA ALA A 100 6.19 9.47 -17.72
C ALA A 100 5.24 9.25 -18.91
N ASP A 101 4.98 8.02 -19.28
CA ASP A 101 4.05 7.62 -20.35
C ASP A 101 2.66 7.21 -19.84
N PHE A 102 2.42 7.24 -18.52
CA PHE A 102 1.17 6.83 -17.88
C PHE A 102 0.82 5.34 -17.99
N SER A 103 1.76 4.50 -18.33
CA SER A 103 1.46 3.08 -18.56
C SER A 103 0.95 2.42 -17.28
N VAL A 104 1.61 2.65 -16.15
CA VAL A 104 1.23 2.07 -14.86
C VAL A 104 0.09 2.85 -14.19
N SER A 105 0.14 4.18 -14.20
CA SER A 105 -0.89 5.01 -13.56
C SER A 105 -2.27 4.82 -14.20
N LYS A 106 -2.35 4.65 -15.53
CA LYS A 106 -3.60 4.29 -16.22
C LYS A 106 -4.07 2.88 -15.87
N LEU A 107 -3.13 1.92 -15.84
CA LEU A 107 -3.42 0.52 -15.56
C LEU A 107 -4.04 0.35 -14.16
N TYR A 108 -3.54 1.11 -13.18
CA TYR A 108 -4.00 1.08 -11.80
C TYR A 108 -5.08 2.13 -11.45
N GLY A 109 -5.50 2.95 -12.43
CA GLY A 109 -6.52 3.97 -12.21
C GLY A 109 -6.10 5.06 -11.21
N MET A 110 -4.83 5.48 -11.26
CA MET A 110 -4.26 6.46 -10.34
C MET A 110 -4.43 7.91 -10.78
N LEU A 111 -5.00 8.13 -11.95
CA LEU A 111 -5.20 9.47 -12.51
C LEU A 111 -6.57 10.03 -12.12
N PRO A 112 -6.71 11.37 -11.97
CA PRO A 112 -8.02 12.00 -11.80
C PRO A 112 -8.99 11.70 -12.94
N ALA A 113 -10.29 11.77 -12.67
CA ALA A 113 -11.33 11.47 -13.65
C ALA A 113 -11.33 12.42 -14.86
N ASP A 114 -10.87 13.65 -14.67
CA ASP A 114 -10.77 14.71 -15.69
C ASP A 114 -9.43 14.71 -16.44
N THR A 115 -8.58 13.75 -16.17
CA THR A 115 -7.29 13.63 -16.89
C THR A 115 -7.55 13.38 -18.36
N SER A 116 -7.23 14.37 -19.19
CA SER A 116 -7.31 14.30 -20.64
C SER A 116 -5.92 14.42 -21.27
N GLY A 117 -5.72 13.79 -22.41
CA GLY A 117 -4.53 13.95 -23.22
C GLY A 117 -3.61 12.74 -23.23
N GLU A 118 -2.66 12.84 -24.18
CA GLU A 118 -1.60 11.84 -24.36
C GLU A 118 -0.37 12.25 -23.55
N ALA A 119 0.46 11.28 -23.19
CA ALA A 119 1.72 11.52 -22.46
C ALA A 119 2.70 12.42 -23.24
N LYS A 120 2.61 12.41 -24.59
CA LYS A 120 3.56 13.12 -25.45
C LYS A 120 3.44 14.64 -25.35
N GLY A 121 4.52 15.30 -24.98
CA GLY A 121 4.63 16.77 -24.95
C GLY A 121 4.03 17.45 -23.72
N ARG A 122 3.58 16.68 -22.71
CA ARG A 122 3.09 17.19 -21.44
C ARG A 122 4.20 17.32 -20.38
N THR A 123 3.88 18.02 -19.31
CA THR A 123 4.68 18.07 -18.09
C THR A 123 3.90 17.43 -16.92
N PRO A 124 4.55 17.05 -15.81
CA PRO A 124 3.85 16.57 -14.61
C PRO A 124 2.83 17.57 -14.06
N ALA A 125 2.92 18.86 -14.42
CA ALA A 125 1.93 19.87 -14.06
C ALA A 125 0.60 19.70 -14.81
N ASP A 126 0.61 19.10 -15.98
CA ASP A 126 -0.58 18.91 -16.82
C ASP A 126 -1.42 17.72 -16.35
N ASN A 127 -0.73 16.67 -15.86
CA ASN A 127 -1.38 15.45 -15.39
C ASN A 127 -0.59 14.88 -14.20
N GLN A 128 -1.22 14.75 -13.07
CA GLN A 128 -0.66 14.24 -11.83
C GLN A 128 -1.48 13.05 -11.35
N THR A 129 -0.83 12.07 -10.71
CA THR A 129 -1.57 11.01 -10.01
C THR A 129 -2.24 11.57 -8.76
N VAL A 130 -3.36 10.98 -8.35
CA VAL A 130 -3.86 11.14 -6.99
C VAL A 130 -3.05 10.29 -6.01
N ARG A 131 -3.31 10.38 -4.71
CA ARG A 131 -2.56 9.65 -3.69
C ARG A 131 -3.18 8.28 -3.44
N ASN A 132 -2.87 7.32 -4.31
CA ASN A 132 -3.32 5.93 -4.16
C ASN A 132 -2.38 5.13 -3.25
N VAL A 133 -2.95 4.10 -2.62
CA VAL A 133 -2.21 3.00 -1.99
C VAL A 133 -2.90 1.70 -2.37
N PHE A 134 -2.13 0.76 -2.89
CA PHE A 134 -2.56 -0.61 -3.14
C PHE A 134 -1.73 -1.55 -2.26
N ALA A 135 -2.37 -2.29 -1.35
CA ALA A 135 -1.71 -3.41 -0.71
C ALA A 135 -2.02 -4.69 -1.51
N ILE A 136 -0.97 -5.41 -1.85
CA ILE A 136 -1.02 -6.60 -2.71
C ILE A 136 -0.44 -7.77 -1.94
N GLY A 137 -1.18 -8.88 -1.89
CA GLY A 137 -0.73 -10.09 -1.21
C GLY A 137 0.28 -10.90 -2.02
N PRO A 138 0.90 -11.93 -1.41
CA PRO A 138 1.80 -12.85 -2.11
C PRO A 138 1.13 -13.58 -3.28
N ASP A 139 -0.19 -13.75 -3.21
CA ASP A 139 -1.05 -14.31 -4.26
C ASP A 139 -1.30 -13.33 -5.43
N LYS A 140 -0.61 -12.19 -5.44
CA LYS A 140 -0.78 -11.11 -6.41
C LYS A 140 -2.20 -10.51 -6.44
N LYS A 141 -2.97 -10.70 -5.37
CA LYS A 141 -4.31 -10.12 -5.27
C LYS A 141 -4.28 -8.77 -4.55
N VAL A 142 -5.08 -7.83 -5.05
CA VAL A 142 -5.34 -6.56 -4.37
C VAL A 142 -6.10 -6.85 -3.06
N LYS A 143 -5.56 -6.42 -1.94
CA LYS A 143 -6.13 -6.63 -0.59
C LYS A 143 -6.65 -5.33 0.03
N LEU A 144 -6.12 -4.18 -0.37
CA LEU A 144 -6.52 -2.85 0.10
C LEU A 144 -6.36 -1.86 -1.04
N ILE A 145 -7.28 -0.92 -1.12
CA ILE A 145 -7.18 0.28 -1.98
C ILE A 145 -7.55 1.48 -1.12
N LEU A 146 -6.63 2.45 -1.02
CA LEU A 146 -6.91 3.76 -0.44
C LEU A 146 -6.68 4.83 -1.50
N VAL A 147 -7.56 5.82 -1.55
CA VAL A 147 -7.44 6.94 -2.50
C VAL A 147 -7.66 8.24 -1.74
N TYR A 148 -6.65 9.09 -1.76
CA TYR A 148 -6.68 10.41 -1.15
C TYR A 148 -6.60 11.51 -2.21
N PRO A 149 -7.24 12.67 -2.01
CA PRO A 149 -7.08 13.80 -2.90
C PRO A 149 -5.64 14.35 -2.80
N MET A 150 -5.20 15.05 -3.85
CA MET A 150 -3.82 15.57 -3.93
C MET A 150 -3.44 16.47 -2.74
N THR A 151 -4.43 17.16 -2.15
CA THR A 151 -4.24 18.13 -1.05
C THR A 151 -4.07 17.50 0.33
N THR A 152 -4.30 16.18 0.46
CA THR A 152 -4.35 15.51 1.77
C THR A 152 -3.24 14.48 1.88
N GLY A 153 -2.28 14.71 2.77
CA GLY A 153 -1.25 13.72 3.13
C GLY A 153 -1.87 12.49 3.79
N ARG A 154 -1.32 11.32 3.47
CA ARG A 154 -1.83 10.01 3.94
C ARG A 154 -1.37 9.70 5.36
N ASN A 155 -2.13 8.85 6.03
CA ASN A 155 -1.73 8.21 7.28
C ASN A 155 -1.12 6.84 6.97
N PHE A 156 0.21 6.73 6.95
CA PHE A 156 0.90 5.48 6.67
C PHE A 156 0.94 4.52 7.87
N ASP A 157 0.71 5.01 9.10
CA ASP A 157 0.54 4.15 10.28
C ASP A 157 -0.75 3.34 10.15
N GLU A 158 -1.80 3.91 9.55
CA GLU A 158 -3.02 3.16 9.20
C GLU A 158 -2.74 2.10 8.13
N VAL A 159 -1.86 2.38 7.16
CA VAL A 159 -1.45 1.37 6.17
C VAL A 159 -0.76 0.20 6.86
N LEU A 160 0.16 0.45 7.81
CA LEU A 160 0.83 -0.59 8.61
C LEU A 160 -0.19 -1.38 9.45
N ARG A 161 -1.12 -0.69 10.12
CA ARG A 161 -2.18 -1.32 10.90
C ARG A 161 -3.04 -2.27 10.06
N VAL A 162 -3.43 -1.84 8.86
CA VAL A 162 -4.22 -2.68 7.95
C VAL A 162 -3.41 -3.86 7.42
N ILE A 163 -2.11 -3.67 7.14
CA ILE A 163 -1.20 -4.78 6.77
C ILE A 163 -1.15 -5.83 7.88
N ASP A 164 -1.00 -5.42 9.14
CA ASP A 164 -1.01 -6.35 10.29
C ASP A 164 -2.33 -7.13 10.34
N SER A 165 -3.45 -6.45 10.17
CA SER A 165 -4.77 -7.08 10.11
C SER A 165 -4.89 -8.08 8.95
N LEU A 166 -4.47 -7.70 7.74
CA LEU A 166 -4.54 -8.55 6.55
C LEU A 166 -3.67 -9.80 6.70
N GLN A 167 -2.46 -9.66 7.25
CA GLN A 167 -1.55 -10.78 7.48
C GLN A 167 -2.07 -11.73 8.55
N LEU A 168 -2.65 -11.19 9.63
CA LEU A 168 -3.26 -11.98 10.70
C LEU A 168 -4.46 -12.78 10.17
N THR A 169 -5.37 -12.13 9.46
CA THR A 169 -6.60 -12.75 8.94
C THR A 169 -6.33 -13.72 7.77
N ALA A 170 -5.23 -13.54 7.05
CA ALA A 170 -4.81 -14.51 6.02
C ALA A 170 -4.32 -15.84 6.62
N LYS A 171 -3.76 -15.81 7.83
CA LYS A 171 -3.22 -17.00 8.53
C LYS A 171 -4.23 -17.65 9.47
N ASN A 172 -5.11 -16.85 10.03
CA ASN A 172 -6.01 -17.26 11.10
C ASN A 172 -7.49 -17.02 10.71
N LYS A 173 -8.36 -17.86 11.21
CA LYS A 173 -9.82 -17.75 10.97
C LYS A 173 -10.45 -16.71 11.91
N VAL A 174 -9.94 -15.50 11.87
CA VAL A 174 -10.38 -14.36 12.69
C VAL A 174 -10.65 -13.13 11.85
N SER A 175 -11.31 -12.14 12.42
CA SER A 175 -11.49 -10.79 11.90
C SER A 175 -11.05 -9.79 12.95
N THR A 176 -10.47 -8.68 12.53
CA THR A 176 -10.07 -7.59 13.44
C THR A 176 -11.24 -6.62 13.63
N PRO A 177 -11.54 -6.19 14.87
CA PRO A 177 -12.60 -5.21 15.12
C PRO A 177 -12.18 -3.78 14.68
N VAL A 178 -13.11 -2.84 14.82
CA VAL A 178 -12.86 -1.42 14.56
C VAL A 178 -11.66 -0.92 15.37
N ASN A 179 -10.78 -0.14 14.72
CA ASN A 179 -9.57 0.46 15.34
C ASN A 179 -8.57 -0.52 15.96
N TRP A 180 -8.73 -1.81 15.71
CA TRP A 180 -7.84 -2.85 16.25
C TRP A 180 -6.36 -2.52 16.00
N GLN A 181 -5.55 -2.74 17.00
CA GLN A 181 -4.09 -2.68 16.95
C GLN A 181 -3.50 -4.07 17.20
N GLN A 182 -2.31 -4.31 16.68
CA GLN A 182 -1.61 -5.58 16.88
C GLN A 182 -1.43 -5.89 18.37
N GLY A 183 -1.83 -7.09 18.78
CA GLY A 183 -1.82 -7.54 20.17
C GLY A 183 -3.17 -7.44 20.88
N GLU A 184 -4.15 -6.76 20.30
CA GLU A 184 -5.49 -6.67 20.86
C GLU A 184 -6.36 -7.89 20.48
N ASP A 185 -7.45 -8.07 21.21
CA ASP A 185 -8.41 -9.15 20.98
C ASP A 185 -9.02 -9.06 19.58
N VAL A 186 -9.37 -10.24 19.05
CA VAL A 186 -9.96 -10.40 17.71
C VAL A 186 -11.29 -11.15 17.79
N ILE A 187 -12.02 -11.13 16.69
CA ILE A 187 -13.31 -11.79 16.55
C ILE A 187 -13.13 -13.07 15.74
N ILE A 188 -13.62 -14.20 16.23
CA ILE A 188 -13.66 -15.44 15.47
C ILE A 188 -14.51 -15.22 14.22
N ALA A 189 -13.99 -15.59 13.04
CA ALA A 189 -14.70 -15.40 11.78
C ALA A 189 -16.09 -16.07 11.80
N GLY A 190 -17.09 -15.38 11.25
CA GLY A 190 -18.48 -15.86 11.27
C GLY A 190 -18.72 -17.19 10.53
N SER A 191 -17.80 -17.57 9.64
CA SER A 191 -17.83 -18.85 8.91
C SER A 191 -17.37 -20.06 9.74
N VAL A 192 -16.76 -19.83 10.91
CA VAL A 192 -16.25 -20.89 11.79
C VAL A 192 -17.37 -21.38 12.71
N SER A 193 -17.64 -22.69 12.71
CA SER A 193 -18.60 -23.29 13.65
C SER A 193 -18.10 -23.24 15.09
N ASP A 194 -18.99 -23.36 16.07
CA ASP A 194 -18.59 -23.36 17.49
C ASP A 194 -17.69 -24.56 17.83
N GLU A 195 -17.95 -25.72 17.21
CA GLU A 195 -17.11 -26.92 17.38
C GLU A 195 -15.68 -26.67 16.84
N GLU A 196 -15.55 -26.07 15.68
CA GLU A 196 -14.26 -25.71 15.09
C GLU A 196 -13.57 -24.61 15.89
N ALA A 197 -14.31 -23.57 16.31
CA ALA A 197 -13.81 -22.50 17.13
C ALA A 197 -13.20 -23.03 18.45
N LYS A 198 -13.92 -24.01 19.09
CA LYS A 198 -13.43 -24.64 20.31
C LYS A 198 -12.09 -25.37 20.12
N LYS A 199 -11.91 -26.02 18.97
CA LYS A 199 -10.64 -26.68 18.62
C LYS A 199 -9.50 -25.71 18.35
N LEU A 200 -9.82 -24.59 17.68
CA LEU A 200 -8.81 -23.61 17.25
C LEU A 200 -8.40 -22.64 18.36
N PHE A 201 -9.35 -22.19 19.15
CA PHE A 201 -9.16 -21.05 20.06
C PHE A 201 -9.46 -21.39 21.54
N GLY A 202 -10.05 -22.54 21.84
CA GLY A 202 -10.49 -22.89 23.19
C GLY A 202 -11.76 -22.15 23.60
N ASP A 203 -11.75 -21.52 24.79
CA ASP A 203 -12.87 -20.70 25.27
C ASP A 203 -12.82 -19.28 24.69
N TRP A 204 -13.98 -18.67 24.53
CA TRP A 204 -14.12 -17.30 24.03
C TRP A 204 -15.13 -16.51 24.85
N GLN A 205 -15.06 -15.20 24.79
CA GLN A 205 -16.09 -14.31 25.31
C GLN A 205 -17.19 -14.12 24.24
N ALA A 206 -18.44 -14.18 24.62
CA ALA A 206 -19.57 -14.00 23.71
C ALA A 206 -20.62 -13.05 24.31
N PRO A 207 -20.41 -11.72 24.25
CA PRO A 207 -21.42 -10.75 24.68
C PRO A 207 -22.73 -10.86 23.88
N LYS A 208 -22.64 -11.41 22.68
CA LYS A 208 -23.76 -11.86 21.84
C LYS A 208 -23.35 -13.13 21.11
N PRO A 209 -24.30 -14.00 20.70
CA PRO A 209 -23.97 -15.26 20.01
C PRO A 209 -23.14 -15.09 18.73
N TYR A 210 -23.25 -13.95 18.06
CA TYR A 210 -22.51 -13.61 16.83
C TYR A 210 -21.24 -12.81 17.07
N ILE A 211 -20.90 -12.46 18.30
CA ILE A 211 -19.66 -11.74 18.68
C ILE A 211 -18.86 -12.68 19.57
N ARG A 212 -17.93 -13.42 18.97
CA ARG A 212 -17.05 -14.37 19.66
C ARG A 212 -15.65 -13.81 19.70
N ILE A 213 -15.21 -13.37 20.88
CA ILE A 213 -13.95 -12.62 21.09
C ILE A 213 -12.92 -13.55 21.71
N VAL A 214 -11.71 -13.53 21.16
CA VAL A 214 -10.54 -14.27 21.63
C VAL A 214 -9.30 -13.39 21.62
N PRO A 215 -8.29 -13.70 22.44
CA PRO A 215 -6.98 -13.09 22.29
C PRO A 215 -6.43 -13.30 20.88
N GLN A 216 -5.63 -12.34 20.39
CA GLN A 216 -4.98 -12.47 19.09
C GLN A 216 -4.18 -13.78 19.04
N PRO A 217 -4.39 -14.66 18.04
CA PRO A 217 -3.56 -15.83 17.83
C PRO A 217 -2.16 -15.43 17.33
N HIS A 218 -1.16 -16.25 17.64
CA HIS A 218 0.24 -16.04 17.25
C HIS A 218 0.55 -16.51 15.84
#